data_6cf71e1507eed873856d21d6d69b9c23
#
_entry.id   6cf71e1507eed873856d21d6d69b9c23
#
_cell.length_a   1.000
_cell.length_b   1.000
_cell.length_c   1.000
_cell.angle_alpha   90.00
_cell.angle_beta   90.00
_cell.angle_gamma   90.00
#
_symmetry.space_group_name_H-M   'P 1'
#
loop_
_entity.id
_entity.type
_entity.pdbx_description
1 polymer ?
#
loop_
_entity_poly.entity_id
_entity_poly.type
_entity_poly.pdbx_seq_one_letter_code
_entity_poly.pdbx_strand_id
1 'polypeptide(L)'
;MIQGHGDDTHDYPGIRSNFSSNIHPHADLTDLKAHLCGKMDLIHRYPEPEPRSLEKVIARKHGISSDNVLVTNGATDAIYLIAQTAAKHHYKYFSDGSLPTFSEYGDASRMFGLARKDYFGKTEEAGNTLLWLCNPNNPTGDAYSKAALADFVPKHDLVVIDQSYEDYTRWPMMTPQEAAASQNIIQLHSLTKTYAIPGLRLGYVVAPHHIIAKLRENVRPWAVNALAIEAGTWLLKHHASVVNDLHAYLSETQHLRALLNQIPGVTAYETQTNFFLVEMAAHTAADLKDYLARKHHILIRDASNFRGLSPRHFRVSTQTPDENILLVEAIREYLHQ
;
A
#
# COMPACT_ATOMS: atom_id res chain seq x y z
N MET A 1 -4.13 -2.05 -16.28
CA MET A 1 -5.54 -2.51 -16.40
C MET A 1 -5.90 -3.34 -15.20
N ILE A 2 -7.16 -3.32 -14.78
CA ILE A 2 -7.67 -3.94 -13.54
C ILE A 2 -7.63 -5.47 -13.70
N GLN A 3 -6.50 -6.10 -13.43
CA GLN A 3 -6.39 -7.55 -13.37
C GLN A 3 -5.59 -7.95 -12.12
N GLY A 4 -6.20 -8.80 -11.28
CA GLY A 4 -5.53 -9.45 -10.17
C GLY A 4 -5.16 -8.53 -9.03
N HIS A 5 -6.10 -7.79 -8.48
CA HIS A 5 -5.93 -7.12 -7.17
C HIS A 5 -6.22 -8.10 -6.03
N GLY A 6 -5.78 -7.77 -4.81
CA GLY A 6 -6.20 -8.48 -3.60
C GLY A 6 -7.61 -8.06 -3.17
N ASP A 7 -8.18 -8.78 -2.21
CA ASP A 7 -9.50 -8.52 -1.63
C ASP A 7 -10.68 -8.71 -2.62
N ASP A 8 -10.56 -9.69 -3.49
CA ASP A 8 -11.59 -10.08 -4.45
C ASP A 8 -12.68 -10.98 -3.83
N THR A 9 -13.12 -10.60 -2.63
CA THR A 9 -14.20 -11.27 -1.87
C THR A 9 -15.52 -11.29 -2.62
N HIS A 10 -15.73 -10.38 -3.58
CA HIS A 10 -16.92 -10.33 -4.43
C HIS A 10 -17.03 -11.55 -5.37
N ASP A 11 -15.89 -12.18 -5.73
CA ASP A 11 -15.85 -13.39 -6.55
C ASP A 11 -16.02 -14.67 -5.71
N TYR A 12 -15.84 -14.58 -4.39
CA TYR A 12 -15.88 -15.72 -3.47
C TYR A 12 -16.82 -15.45 -2.29
N PRO A 13 -18.11 -15.75 -2.41
CA PRO A 13 -19.06 -15.54 -1.31
C PRO A 13 -18.72 -16.43 -0.11
N GLY A 14 -18.90 -15.87 1.10
CA GLY A 14 -18.75 -16.61 2.35
C GLY A 14 -17.33 -16.72 2.89
N ILE A 15 -16.37 -15.91 2.40
CA ILE A 15 -15.02 -15.85 2.98
C ILE A 15 -15.11 -15.46 4.46
N ARG A 16 -14.39 -16.22 5.30
CA ARG A 16 -14.30 -16.01 6.75
C ARG A 16 -12.95 -15.45 7.18
N SER A 17 -11.87 -15.86 6.49
CA SER A 17 -10.50 -15.40 6.78
C SER A 17 -9.86 -14.85 5.51
N ASN A 18 -9.51 -13.56 5.52
CA ASN A 18 -9.00 -12.85 4.35
C ASN A 18 -7.52 -12.52 4.48
N PHE A 19 -6.66 -13.44 4.04
CA PHE A 19 -5.21 -13.27 3.96
C PHE A 19 -4.75 -12.51 2.71
N SER A 20 -5.66 -12.15 1.81
CA SER A 20 -5.32 -11.44 0.56
C SER A 20 -5.17 -9.93 0.75
N SER A 21 -5.81 -9.38 1.77
CA SER A 21 -5.79 -7.96 2.10
C SER A 21 -4.70 -7.65 3.13
N ASN A 22 -3.85 -6.66 2.83
CA ASN A 22 -2.75 -6.25 3.72
C ASN A 22 -3.21 -5.18 4.72
N ILE A 23 -4.36 -5.35 5.34
CA ILE A 23 -4.86 -4.50 6.41
C ILE A 23 -4.94 -5.31 7.71
N HIS A 24 -4.92 -4.62 8.84
CA HIS A 24 -5.04 -5.28 10.15
C HIS A 24 -6.38 -6.02 10.22
N PRO A 25 -6.37 -7.34 10.46
CA PRO A 25 -7.60 -8.11 10.63
C PRO A 25 -8.31 -7.66 11.91
N HIS A 26 -9.63 -7.75 11.91
CA HIS A 26 -10.46 -7.49 13.10
C HIS A 26 -10.19 -6.13 13.80
N ALA A 27 -9.81 -5.09 13.03
CA ALA A 27 -9.66 -3.75 13.57
C ALA A 27 -10.97 -3.28 14.21
N ASP A 28 -10.89 -2.79 15.44
CA ASP A 28 -12.07 -2.21 16.10
C ASP A 28 -12.35 -0.82 15.54
N LEU A 29 -13.43 -0.71 14.79
CA LEU A 29 -13.91 0.53 14.19
C LEU A 29 -15.23 1.00 14.84
N THR A 30 -15.57 0.51 16.03
CA THR A 30 -16.86 0.80 16.69
C THR A 30 -17.06 2.29 16.90
N ASP A 31 -16.07 2.98 17.46
CA ASP A 31 -16.16 4.42 17.74
C ASP A 31 -16.20 5.24 16.46
N LEU A 32 -15.40 4.89 15.44
CA LEU A 32 -15.46 5.54 14.13
C LEU A 32 -16.85 5.36 13.48
N LYS A 33 -17.41 4.17 13.52
CA LYS A 33 -18.74 3.89 12.97
C LYS A 33 -19.81 4.71 13.68
N ALA A 34 -19.79 4.77 15.03
CA ALA A 34 -20.70 5.58 15.81
C ALA A 34 -20.56 7.08 15.46
N HIS A 35 -19.33 7.57 15.35
CA HIS A 35 -19.05 8.94 14.94
C HIS A 35 -19.63 9.25 13.55
N LEU A 36 -19.36 8.41 12.54
CA LEU A 36 -19.84 8.61 11.19
C LEU A 36 -21.37 8.48 11.07
N CYS A 37 -22.01 7.61 11.85
CA CYS A 37 -23.47 7.56 11.93
C CYS A 37 -24.07 8.91 12.37
N GLY A 38 -23.44 9.60 13.32
CA GLY A 38 -23.83 10.95 13.74
C GLY A 38 -23.53 12.06 12.72
N LYS A 39 -22.83 11.73 11.63
CA LYS A 39 -22.42 12.66 10.56
C LYS A 39 -23.03 12.33 9.20
N MET A 40 -23.98 11.41 9.13
CA MET A 40 -24.57 10.98 7.85
C MET A 40 -25.20 12.10 7.03
N ASP A 41 -25.63 13.20 7.65
CA ASP A 41 -26.16 14.36 6.93
C ASP A 41 -25.12 15.02 5.99
N LEU A 42 -23.82 14.71 6.14
CA LEU A 42 -22.80 15.16 5.21
C LEU A 42 -23.01 14.66 3.77
N ILE A 43 -23.73 13.55 3.56
CA ILE A 43 -24.03 13.03 2.21
C ILE A 43 -24.93 13.96 1.39
N HIS A 44 -25.64 14.88 2.01
CA HIS A 44 -26.50 15.85 1.34
C HIS A 44 -25.77 17.09 0.82
N ARG A 45 -24.45 17.19 1.05
CA ARG A 45 -23.64 18.36 0.68
C ARG A 45 -22.43 17.95 -0.12
N TYR A 46 -22.02 18.78 -1.07
CA TYR A 46 -20.69 18.64 -1.66
C TYR A 46 -19.61 18.72 -0.59
N PRO A 47 -18.58 17.87 -0.66
CA PRO A 47 -17.39 18.04 0.21
C PRO A 47 -16.63 19.33 -0.16
N GLU A 48 -15.57 19.62 0.57
CA GLU A 48 -14.62 20.65 0.14
C GLU A 48 -14.09 20.30 -1.27
N PRO A 49 -13.99 21.26 -2.21
CA PRO A 49 -13.41 21.02 -3.53
C PRO A 49 -11.99 20.46 -3.46
N GLU A 50 -11.19 20.96 -2.54
CA GLU A 50 -9.92 20.41 -2.06
C GLU A 50 -10.06 20.20 -0.54
N PRO A 51 -9.68 19.04 0.02
CA PRO A 51 -9.87 18.71 1.44
C PRO A 51 -8.88 19.44 2.36
N ARG A 52 -8.84 20.76 2.27
CA ARG A 52 -7.90 21.65 3.00
C ARG A 52 -8.03 21.57 4.52
N SER A 53 -9.22 21.28 5.02
CA SER A 53 -9.43 21.08 6.45
C SER A 53 -8.64 19.86 6.96
N LEU A 54 -8.68 18.75 6.21
CA LEU A 54 -7.94 17.54 6.56
C LEU A 54 -6.44 17.70 6.35
N GLU A 55 -6.00 18.39 5.27
CA GLU A 55 -4.59 18.71 5.04
C GLU A 55 -3.96 19.48 6.20
N LYS A 56 -4.70 20.44 6.78
CA LYS A 56 -4.26 21.17 7.98
C LYS A 56 -4.12 20.27 9.21
N VAL A 57 -4.99 19.27 9.37
CA VAL A 57 -4.89 18.29 10.47
C VAL A 57 -3.64 17.43 10.30
N ILE A 58 -3.41 16.91 9.09
CA ILE A 58 -2.21 16.12 8.76
C ILE A 58 -0.94 16.94 8.98
N ALA A 59 -0.89 18.15 8.43
CA ALA A 59 0.25 19.05 8.56
C ALA A 59 0.59 19.32 10.03
N ARG A 60 -0.42 19.59 10.85
CA ARG A 60 -0.25 19.82 12.30
C ARG A 60 0.28 18.56 13.00
N LYS A 61 -0.25 17.36 12.67
CA LYS A 61 0.22 16.10 13.25
C LYS A 61 1.70 15.88 12.97
N HIS A 62 2.16 16.24 11.78
CA HIS A 62 3.54 16.04 11.34
C HIS A 62 4.45 17.26 11.56
N GLY A 63 3.96 18.39 12.07
CA GLY A 63 4.77 19.59 12.28
C GLY A 63 5.33 20.20 10.99
N ILE A 64 4.58 20.16 9.90
CA ILE A 64 4.93 20.70 8.57
C ILE A 64 3.88 21.72 8.10
N SER A 65 4.17 22.44 7.00
CA SER A 65 3.17 23.31 6.37
C SER A 65 2.06 22.51 5.69
N SER A 66 0.82 23.01 5.70
CA SER A 66 -0.27 22.46 4.91
C SER A 66 -0.01 22.51 3.40
N ASP A 67 0.90 23.38 2.95
CA ASP A 67 1.30 23.47 1.55
C ASP A 67 2.26 22.34 1.12
N ASN A 68 2.73 21.55 2.08
CA ASN A 68 3.49 20.32 1.84
C ASN A 68 2.60 19.07 1.79
N VAL A 69 1.29 19.20 1.95
CA VAL A 69 0.34 18.07 2.04
C VAL A 69 -0.70 18.14 0.93
N LEU A 70 -1.03 17.01 0.34
CA LEU A 70 -2.15 16.86 -0.59
C LEU A 70 -2.90 15.57 -0.27
N VAL A 71 -4.17 15.70 0.09
CA VAL A 71 -5.08 14.57 0.36
C VAL A 71 -5.68 14.04 -0.95
N THR A 72 -5.79 12.72 -1.08
CA THR A 72 -6.25 12.03 -2.28
C THR A 72 -7.30 10.95 -1.96
N ASN A 73 -8.03 10.51 -2.98
CA ASN A 73 -9.04 9.44 -2.86
C ASN A 73 -8.37 8.05 -2.78
N GLY A 74 -7.56 7.87 -1.74
CA GLY A 74 -6.68 6.73 -1.51
C GLY A 74 -5.31 6.88 -2.20
N ALA A 75 -4.39 5.99 -1.84
CA ALA A 75 -3.04 5.97 -2.39
C ALA A 75 -3.02 5.73 -3.91
N THR A 76 -3.94 4.93 -4.45
CA THR A 76 -4.04 4.67 -5.88
C THR A 76 -4.32 5.96 -6.67
N ASP A 77 -5.25 6.80 -6.21
CA ASP A 77 -5.52 8.10 -6.85
C ASP A 77 -4.25 8.98 -6.85
N ALA A 78 -3.49 8.99 -5.76
CA ALA A 78 -2.21 9.70 -5.71
C ALA A 78 -1.20 9.17 -6.74
N ILE A 79 -1.10 7.84 -6.93
CA ILE A 79 -0.20 7.22 -7.92
C ILE A 79 -0.53 7.73 -9.32
N TYR A 80 -1.80 7.71 -9.71
CA TYR A 80 -2.25 8.17 -11.03
C TYR A 80 -2.05 9.69 -11.20
N LEU A 81 -2.34 10.48 -10.17
CA LEU A 81 -2.12 11.93 -10.15
C LEU A 81 -0.63 12.28 -10.32
N ILE A 82 0.26 11.56 -9.64
CA ILE A 82 1.71 11.77 -9.74
C ILE A 82 2.20 11.42 -11.16
N ALA A 83 1.79 10.26 -11.70
CA ALA A 83 2.16 9.86 -13.06
C ALA A 83 1.67 10.86 -14.13
N GLN A 84 0.41 11.33 -13.99
CA GLN A 84 -0.16 12.36 -14.88
C GLN A 84 0.64 13.67 -14.81
N THR A 85 0.98 14.11 -13.58
CA THR A 85 1.72 15.35 -13.37
C THR A 85 3.14 15.23 -13.90
N ALA A 86 3.81 14.09 -13.68
CA ALA A 86 5.14 13.83 -14.23
C ALA A 86 5.12 13.91 -15.75
N ALA A 87 4.17 13.27 -16.43
CA ALA A 87 4.03 13.34 -17.88
C ALA A 87 3.83 14.78 -18.39
N LYS A 88 2.95 15.55 -17.73
CA LYS A 88 2.70 16.98 -18.05
C LYS A 88 3.96 17.85 -17.91
N HIS A 89 4.82 17.52 -16.96
CA HIS A 89 6.10 18.19 -16.71
C HIS A 89 7.28 17.54 -17.43
N HIS A 90 7.00 16.84 -18.54
CA HIS A 90 7.99 16.31 -19.49
C HIS A 90 8.88 15.19 -18.96
N TYR A 91 8.48 14.49 -17.88
CA TYR A 91 9.11 13.23 -17.53
C TYR A 91 8.80 12.19 -18.62
N LYS A 92 9.82 11.51 -19.09
CA LYS A 92 9.71 10.57 -20.21
C LYS A 92 9.77 9.11 -19.76
N TYR A 93 10.44 8.87 -18.66
CA TYR A 93 10.76 7.53 -18.20
C TYR A 93 10.36 7.32 -16.76
N PHE A 94 10.07 6.06 -16.44
CA PHE A 94 9.88 5.63 -15.06
C PHE A 94 10.64 4.35 -14.76
N SER A 95 10.97 4.13 -13.50
CA SER A 95 11.49 2.87 -12.95
C SER A 95 10.66 2.46 -11.74
N ASP A 96 10.45 1.16 -11.58
CA ASP A 96 9.71 0.60 -10.44
C ASP A 96 10.64 0.23 -9.27
N GLY A 97 11.86 0.71 -9.25
CA GLY A 97 12.83 0.28 -8.23
C GLY A 97 13.10 -1.23 -8.32
N SER A 98 13.03 -1.94 -7.19
CA SER A 98 13.19 -3.40 -7.19
C SER A 98 11.90 -4.12 -7.54
N LEU A 99 12.04 -5.19 -8.30
CA LEU A 99 10.94 -6.11 -8.63
C LEU A 99 11.03 -7.37 -7.75
N PRO A 100 9.90 -7.99 -7.43
CA PRO A 100 8.53 -7.58 -7.75
C PRO A 100 8.07 -6.39 -6.89
N THR A 101 7.21 -5.53 -7.43
CA THR A 101 6.59 -4.43 -6.69
C THR A 101 5.15 -4.16 -7.18
N PHE A 102 4.45 -3.23 -6.56
CA PHE A 102 3.04 -2.95 -6.84
C PHE A 102 2.83 -2.50 -8.28
N SER A 103 1.94 -3.19 -9.00
CA SER A 103 1.75 -3.03 -10.44
C SER A 103 1.22 -1.66 -10.87
N GLU A 104 0.46 -0.99 -9.99
CA GLU A 104 -0.17 0.29 -10.29
C GLU A 104 0.84 1.40 -10.63
N TYR A 105 2.07 1.34 -10.12
CA TYR A 105 3.12 2.30 -10.51
C TYR A 105 3.39 2.25 -12.01
N GLY A 106 3.60 1.03 -12.52
CA GLY A 106 3.83 0.82 -13.94
C GLY A 106 2.60 1.06 -14.79
N ASP A 107 1.41 0.69 -14.30
CA ASP A 107 0.15 0.89 -15.05
C ASP A 107 -0.18 2.38 -15.18
N ALA A 108 -0.10 3.15 -14.09
CA ALA A 108 -0.29 4.59 -14.11
C ALA A 108 0.74 5.29 -15.02
N SER A 109 2.03 4.94 -14.87
CA SER A 109 3.08 5.54 -15.68
C SER A 109 2.87 5.29 -17.17
N ARG A 110 2.55 4.06 -17.58
CA ARG A 110 2.25 3.73 -18.99
C ARG A 110 0.97 4.40 -19.49
N MET A 111 -0.07 4.51 -18.65
CA MET A 111 -1.32 5.19 -19.02
C MET A 111 -1.07 6.63 -19.45
N PHE A 112 -0.12 7.31 -18.82
CA PHE A 112 0.24 8.69 -19.16
C PHE A 112 1.46 8.81 -20.09
N GLY A 113 1.87 7.70 -20.73
CA GLY A 113 2.86 7.71 -21.80
C GLY A 113 4.33 7.71 -21.36
N LEU A 114 4.61 7.44 -20.08
CA LEU A 114 5.99 7.27 -19.65
C LEU A 114 6.50 5.88 -20.06
N ALA A 115 7.71 5.84 -20.60
CA ALA A 115 8.37 4.59 -20.98
C ALA A 115 9.11 4.00 -19.76
N ARG A 116 9.04 2.66 -19.59
CA ARG A 116 9.79 1.98 -18.55
C ARG A 116 11.28 1.96 -18.88
N LYS A 117 12.10 2.27 -17.88
CA LYS A 117 13.53 1.94 -17.87
C LYS A 117 13.83 1.07 -16.66
N ASP A 118 14.37 -0.12 -16.90
CA ASP A 118 14.88 -1.00 -15.83
C ASP A 118 16.26 -0.47 -15.44
N TYR A 119 16.29 0.41 -14.43
CA TYR A 119 17.49 1.15 -14.16
C TYR A 119 17.71 1.47 -12.69
N PHE A 120 18.80 0.94 -12.13
CA PHE A 120 19.40 1.38 -10.88
C PHE A 120 20.78 2.01 -11.18
N GLY A 121 20.84 3.31 -11.49
CA GLY A 121 22.10 4.02 -11.68
C GLY A 121 21.99 5.22 -12.61
N LYS A 122 22.92 6.18 -12.49
CA LYS A 122 23.04 7.28 -13.45
C LYS A 122 23.54 6.76 -14.79
N THR A 123 22.78 7.03 -15.87
CA THR A 123 23.39 7.20 -17.20
C THR A 123 23.28 8.66 -17.58
N GLU A 124 24.25 9.20 -18.27
CA GLU A 124 24.32 10.60 -18.73
C GLU A 124 23.15 11.00 -19.64
N GLU A 125 22.37 10.03 -20.14
CA GLU A 125 21.21 10.25 -21.00
C GLU A 125 19.85 10.27 -20.27
N ALA A 126 19.80 10.11 -18.95
CA ALA A 126 18.56 9.88 -18.20
C ALA A 126 18.04 11.11 -17.46
N GLY A 127 17.93 12.26 -18.13
CA GLY A 127 17.12 13.35 -17.62
C GLY A 127 15.62 13.01 -17.63
N ASN A 128 14.86 13.55 -16.67
CA ASN A 128 13.40 13.39 -16.57
C ASN A 128 12.91 11.97 -16.26
N THR A 129 13.47 11.37 -15.20
CA THR A 129 13.12 10.05 -14.68
C THR A 129 12.30 10.13 -13.41
N LEU A 130 11.22 9.32 -13.34
CA LEU A 130 10.40 9.08 -12.15
C LEU A 130 10.77 7.72 -11.57
N LEU A 131 11.21 7.67 -10.33
CA LEU A 131 11.44 6.43 -9.59
C LEU A 131 10.29 6.16 -8.63
N TRP A 132 9.74 4.95 -8.67
CA TRP A 132 8.79 4.44 -7.70
C TRP A 132 9.48 3.49 -6.74
N LEU A 133 9.37 3.75 -5.44
CA LEU A 133 9.87 2.88 -4.37
C LEU A 133 8.73 2.58 -3.40
N CYS A 134 8.34 1.32 -3.30
CA CYS A 134 7.42 0.86 -2.25
C CYS A 134 8.24 0.51 -1.01
N ASN A 135 8.01 1.18 0.10
CA ASN A 135 8.80 0.99 1.32
C ASN A 135 7.95 1.13 2.59
N PRO A 136 7.53 0.02 3.22
CA PRO A 136 7.82 -1.39 2.89
C PRO A 136 7.20 -1.85 1.56
N ASN A 137 7.88 -2.79 0.88
CA ASN A 137 7.52 -3.21 -0.46
C ASN A 137 6.35 -4.22 -0.47
N ASN A 138 5.38 -3.98 -1.31
CA ASN A 138 4.34 -4.93 -1.66
C ASN A 138 4.67 -5.55 -3.04
N PRO A 139 4.91 -6.87 -3.18
CA PRO A 139 4.37 -7.95 -2.32
C PRO A 139 5.36 -8.59 -1.35
N THR A 140 6.63 -8.21 -1.32
CA THR A 140 7.68 -8.95 -0.60
C THR A 140 7.70 -8.72 0.90
N GLY A 141 7.26 -7.53 1.36
CA GLY A 141 7.37 -7.10 2.75
C GLY A 141 8.76 -6.58 3.14
N ASP A 142 9.68 -6.46 2.18
CA ASP A 142 11.01 -5.90 2.41
C ASP A 142 10.94 -4.40 2.70
N ALA A 143 11.84 -3.90 3.55
CA ALA A 143 11.97 -2.49 3.83
C ALA A 143 13.40 -1.99 3.56
N TYR A 144 13.51 -0.87 2.83
CA TYR A 144 14.77 -0.18 2.62
C TYR A 144 15.15 0.65 3.85
N SER A 145 16.43 0.61 4.21
CA SER A 145 16.97 1.51 5.24
C SER A 145 17.05 2.95 4.71
N LYS A 146 17.07 3.93 5.64
CA LYS A 146 17.34 5.34 5.27
C LYS A 146 18.67 5.50 4.54
N ALA A 147 19.69 4.72 4.89
CA ALA A 147 20.99 4.74 4.21
C ALA A 147 20.86 4.28 2.75
N ALA A 148 20.12 3.19 2.50
CA ALA A 148 19.85 2.74 1.14
C ALA A 148 19.08 3.80 0.32
N LEU A 149 18.06 4.44 0.92
CA LEU A 149 17.31 5.52 0.25
C LEU A 149 18.22 6.72 -0.09
N ALA A 150 19.19 7.06 0.77
CA ALA A 150 20.14 8.13 0.52
C ALA A 150 21.01 7.88 -0.72
N ASP A 151 21.26 6.62 -1.08
CA ASP A 151 21.99 6.23 -2.29
C ASP A 151 21.13 6.32 -3.56
N PHE A 152 19.82 6.11 -3.46
CA PHE A 152 18.92 6.13 -4.62
C PHE A 152 18.43 7.52 -4.97
N VAL A 153 18.00 8.29 -3.97
CA VAL A 153 17.33 9.58 -4.16
C VAL A 153 18.14 10.57 -5.01
N PRO A 154 19.46 10.77 -4.80
CA PRO A 154 20.23 11.73 -5.58
C PRO A 154 20.43 11.34 -7.06
N LYS A 155 20.11 10.11 -7.43
CA LYS A 155 20.31 9.57 -8.79
C LYS A 155 19.13 9.76 -9.71
N HIS A 156 18.00 10.30 -9.19
CA HIS A 156 16.74 10.43 -9.93
C HIS A 156 16.19 11.85 -9.81
N ASP A 157 15.46 12.29 -10.84
CA ASP A 157 14.91 13.65 -10.88
C ASP A 157 13.67 13.79 -9.98
N LEU A 158 12.88 12.73 -9.88
CA LEU A 158 11.73 12.65 -9.00
C LEU A 158 11.63 11.24 -8.40
N VAL A 159 11.48 11.14 -7.10
CA VAL A 159 11.37 9.88 -6.37
C VAL A 159 10.07 9.83 -5.59
N VAL A 160 9.26 8.82 -5.82
CA VAL A 160 8.10 8.52 -4.99
C VAL A 160 8.45 7.39 -4.03
N ILE A 161 8.28 7.64 -2.74
CA ILE A 161 8.43 6.64 -1.69
C ILE A 161 7.04 6.34 -1.13
N ASP A 162 6.49 5.20 -1.54
CA ASP A 162 5.19 4.74 -1.05
C ASP A 162 5.35 4.06 0.30
N GLN A 163 4.93 4.74 1.36
CA GLN A 163 4.94 4.27 2.75
C GLN A 163 3.57 3.78 3.23
N SER A 164 2.74 3.26 2.33
CA SER A 164 1.41 2.74 2.70
C SER A 164 1.41 1.70 3.82
N TYR A 165 2.54 1.07 4.09
CA TYR A 165 2.69 0.03 5.11
C TYR A 165 3.63 0.44 6.26
N GLU A 166 3.88 1.73 6.46
CA GLU A 166 4.79 2.23 7.50
C GLU A 166 4.40 1.80 8.92
N ASP A 167 3.09 1.68 9.21
CA ASP A 167 2.58 1.27 10.52
C ASP A 167 2.73 -0.24 10.79
N TYR A 168 3.15 -1.02 9.79
CA TYR A 168 3.30 -2.46 9.87
C TYR A 168 4.76 -2.92 9.89
N THR A 169 5.69 -2.02 10.17
CA THR A 169 7.12 -2.35 10.28
C THR A 169 7.75 -1.62 11.45
N ARG A 170 8.78 -2.25 12.03
CA ARG A 170 9.66 -1.61 13.03
C ARG A 170 10.88 -0.96 12.39
N TRP A 171 11.01 -1.08 11.07
CA TRP A 171 12.11 -0.49 10.33
C TRP A 171 11.97 1.04 10.30
N PRO A 172 13.06 1.80 10.57
CA PRO A 172 12.99 3.26 10.55
C PRO A 172 12.63 3.80 9.17
N MET A 173 11.44 4.39 9.06
CA MET A 173 10.94 5.00 7.83
C MET A 173 11.40 6.45 7.67
N MET A 174 11.34 6.99 6.44
CA MET A 174 11.48 8.41 6.20
C MET A 174 10.33 9.17 6.88
N THR A 175 10.64 10.28 7.50
CA THR A 175 9.62 11.11 8.15
C THR A 175 8.99 12.10 7.16
N PRO A 176 7.75 12.56 7.40
CA PRO A 176 7.12 13.62 6.60
C PRO A 176 7.92 14.93 6.56
N GLN A 177 8.64 15.26 7.65
CA GLN A 177 9.51 16.43 7.69
C GLN A 177 10.70 16.28 6.72
N GLU A 178 11.32 15.11 6.66
CA GLU A 178 12.41 14.82 5.71
C GLU A 178 11.92 14.92 4.26
N ALA A 179 10.72 14.40 3.97
CA ALA A 179 10.12 14.49 2.64
C ALA A 179 9.79 15.94 2.26
N ALA A 180 9.15 16.70 3.16
CA ALA A 180 8.80 18.11 2.94
C ALA A 180 10.04 19.03 2.74
N ALA A 181 11.15 18.69 3.37
CA ALA A 181 12.43 19.43 3.27
C ALA A 181 13.30 18.98 2.09
N SER A 182 12.93 17.91 1.38
CA SER A 182 13.66 17.39 0.23
C SER A 182 13.55 18.32 -0.99
N GLN A 183 14.24 17.95 -2.09
CA GLN A 183 14.13 18.66 -3.36
C GLN A 183 13.25 17.91 -4.37
N ASN A 184 13.17 16.59 -4.26
CA ASN A 184 12.62 15.73 -5.32
C ASN A 184 11.89 14.49 -4.79
N ILE A 185 11.49 14.47 -3.52
CA ILE A 185 10.78 13.32 -2.93
C ILE A 185 9.30 13.63 -2.81
N ILE A 186 8.48 12.68 -3.23
CA ILE A 186 7.06 12.57 -2.88
C ILE A 186 6.92 11.35 -1.96
N GLN A 187 6.50 11.57 -0.72
CA GLN A 187 6.15 10.51 0.21
C GLN A 187 4.64 10.24 0.12
N LEU A 188 4.24 8.98 -0.08
CA LEU A 188 2.84 8.59 -0.21
C LEU A 188 2.41 7.78 1.01
N HIS A 189 1.23 8.09 1.55
CA HIS A 189 0.63 7.48 2.73
C HIS A 189 -0.78 6.97 2.46
N SER A 190 -1.13 5.83 3.06
CA SER A 190 -2.45 5.21 2.93
C SER A 190 -3.16 5.12 4.26
N LEU A 191 -4.08 6.03 4.55
CA LEU A 191 -4.94 5.93 5.73
C LEU A 191 -5.86 4.70 5.67
N THR A 192 -6.09 4.16 4.48
CA THR A 192 -6.73 2.85 4.27
C THR A 192 -6.06 1.75 5.07
N LYS A 193 -4.71 1.74 5.09
CA LYS A 193 -3.90 0.71 5.75
C LYS A 193 -3.73 1.02 7.24
N THR A 194 -3.32 2.25 7.56
CA THR A 194 -3.15 2.74 8.94
C THR A 194 -4.38 2.48 9.82
N TYR A 195 -5.58 2.68 9.27
CA TYR A 195 -6.84 2.61 10.02
C TYR A 195 -7.80 1.50 9.59
N ALA A 196 -7.40 0.60 8.71
CA ALA A 196 -8.23 -0.50 8.20
C ALA A 196 -9.59 -0.02 7.64
N ILE A 197 -9.59 1.05 6.84
CA ILE A 197 -10.78 1.70 6.26
C ILE A 197 -10.78 1.66 4.72
N PRO A 198 -10.64 0.49 4.06
CA PRO A 198 -10.50 0.42 2.61
C PRO A 198 -11.69 0.99 1.84
N GLY A 199 -12.89 0.89 2.39
CA GLY A 199 -14.12 1.38 1.76
C GLY A 199 -14.22 2.91 1.70
N LEU A 200 -13.53 3.65 2.57
CA LEU A 200 -13.57 5.12 2.58
C LEU A 200 -12.67 5.77 1.55
N ARG A 201 -11.65 5.06 1.01
CA ARG A 201 -10.73 5.57 -0.01
C ARG A 201 -10.02 6.84 0.43
N LEU A 202 -9.05 6.75 1.34
CA LEU A 202 -8.35 7.91 1.88
C LEU A 202 -6.84 7.69 1.92
N GLY A 203 -6.09 8.64 1.35
CA GLY A 203 -4.64 8.70 1.36
C GLY A 203 -4.16 10.14 1.26
N TYR A 204 -2.87 10.33 1.36
CA TYR A 204 -2.27 11.65 1.16
C TYR A 204 -0.81 11.52 0.72
N VAL A 205 -0.28 12.59 0.17
CA VAL A 205 1.15 12.73 -0.13
C VAL A 205 1.74 13.88 0.66
N VAL A 206 3.03 13.75 0.97
CA VAL A 206 3.86 14.83 1.52
C VAL A 206 5.04 15.06 0.56
N ALA A 207 5.26 16.31 0.20
CA ALA A 207 6.36 16.70 -0.68
C ALA A 207 6.74 18.17 -0.47
N PRO A 208 7.85 18.65 -1.04
CA PRO A 208 8.16 20.07 -1.12
C PRO A 208 7.01 20.86 -1.72
N HIS A 209 6.80 22.09 -1.26
CA HIS A 209 5.72 22.98 -1.71
C HIS A 209 5.62 23.10 -3.24
N HIS A 210 6.76 23.24 -3.93
CA HIS A 210 6.79 23.38 -5.39
C HIS A 210 6.30 22.12 -6.14
N ILE A 211 6.47 20.93 -5.55
CA ILE A 211 5.93 19.67 -6.10
C ILE A 211 4.43 19.59 -5.81
N ILE A 212 4.00 19.89 -4.59
CA ILE A 212 2.57 19.92 -4.24
C ILE A 212 1.81 20.90 -5.15
N ALA A 213 2.37 22.07 -5.42
CA ALA A 213 1.77 23.05 -6.32
C ALA A 213 1.53 22.46 -7.72
N LYS A 214 2.50 21.72 -8.28
CA LYS A 214 2.36 21.04 -9.58
C LYS A 214 1.30 19.92 -9.54
N LEU A 215 1.24 19.15 -8.46
CA LEU A 215 0.22 18.11 -8.29
C LEU A 215 -1.19 18.73 -8.25
N ARG A 216 -1.37 19.84 -7.54
CA ARG A 216 -2.67 20.53 -7.44
C ARG A 216 -3.23 21.00 -8.77
N GLU A 217 -2.40 21.34 -9.75
CA GLU A 217 -2.85 21.71 -11.11
C GLU A 217 -3.65 20.60 -11.80
N ASN A 218 -3.52 19.35 -11.35
CA ASN A 218 -4.16 18.18 -11.96
C ASN A 218 -5.20 17.51 -11.02
N VAL A 219 -5.40 18.06 -9.82
CA VAL A 219 -6.42 17.57 -8.88
C VAL A 219 -7.81 17.83 -9.44
N ARG A 220 -8.69 16.85 -9.34
CA ARG A 220 -10.11 17.02 -9.66
C ARG A 220 -10.83 17.54 -8.44
N PRO A 221 -11.66 18.62 -8.58
CA PRO A 221 -12.47 19.08 -7.45
C PRO A 221 -13.40 17.97 -6.95
N TRP A 222 -13.63 17.94 -5.64
CA TRP A 222 -14.52 16.99 -4.96
C TRP A 222 -14.10 15.51 -5.09
N ALA A 223 -12.84 15.23 -5.38
CA ALA A 223 -12.36 13.85 -5.54
C ALA A 223 -12.46 13.02 -4.25
N VAL A 224 -12.32 13.66 -3.10
CA VAL A 224 -12.40 13.00 -1.78
C VAL A 224 -13.78 13.22 -1.18
N ASN A 225 -14.48 12.14 -0.83
CA ASN A 225 -15.84 12.20 -0.32
C ASN A 225 -15.92 12.79 1.11
N ALA A 226 -17.08 13.34 1.47
CA ALA A 226 -17.30 14.04 2.74
C ALA A 226 -17.07 13.14 3.97
N LEU A 227 -17.52 11.87 3.91
CA LEU A 227 -17.34 10.93 5.02
C LEU A 227 -15.88 10.53 5.19
N ALA A 228 -15.10 10.43 4.11
CA ALA A 228 -13.67 10.19 4.19
C ALA A 228 -12.92 11.36 4.85
N ILE A 229 -13.25 12.61 4.49
CA ILE A 229 -12.66 13.81 5.12
C ILE A 229 -12.97 13.82 6.62
N GLU A 230 -14.22 13.57 7.00
CA GLU A 230 -14.64 13.52 8.41
C GLU A 230 -13.95 12.39 9.17
N ALA A 231 -13.93 11.16 8.59
CA ALA A 231 -13.26 10.01 9.18
C ALA A 231 -11.77 10.26 9.38
N GLY A 232 -11.07 10.77 8.36
CA GLY A 232 -9.64 11.09 8.45
C GLY A 232 -9.36 12.14 9.52
N THR A 233 -10.18 13.18 9.58
CA THR A 233 -10.07 14.23 10.59
C THR A 233 -10.26 13.70 12.01
N TRP A 234 -11.24 12.81 12.21
CA TRP A 234 -11.52 12.22 13.50
C TRP A 234 -10.41 11.23 13.91
N LEU A 235 -10.04 10.30 13.02
CA LEU A 235 -9.02 9.29 13.29
C LEU A 235 -7.66 9.91 13.64
N LEU A 236 -7.20 10.88 12.87
CA LEU A 236 -5.90 11.52 13.11
C LEU A 236 -5.81 12.27 14.44
N LYS A 237 -6.95 12.65 15.02
CA LYS A 237 -7.02 13.31 16.33
C LYS A 237 -7.10 12.34 17.51
N HIS A 238 -7.64 11.13 17.29
CA HIS A 238 -7.98 10.21 18.38
C HIS A 238 -7.14 8.93 18.38
N HIS A 239 -6.58 8.54 17.25
CA HIS A 239 -5.86 7.27 17.10
C HIS A 239 -4.52 7.46 16.37
N ALA A 240 -3.52 6.69 16.77
CA ALA A 240 -2.23 6.61 16.04
C ALA A 240 -2.36 5.68 14.83
N SER A 241 -2.76 4.44 15.06
CA SER A 241 -3.07 3.42 14.05
C SER A 241 -4.01 2.37 14.67
N VAL A 242 -4.43 1.37 13.89
CA VAL A 242 -5.19 0.22 14.42
C VAL A 242 -4.29 -0.88 14.97
N VAL A 243 -2.98 -0.78 14.80
CA VAL A 243 -2.01 -1.77 15.30
C VAL A 243 -1.60 -1.38 16.72
N ASN A 244 -2.24 -1.99 17.71
CA ASN A 244 -2.00 -1.68 19.12
C ASN A 244 -0.67 -2.25 19.63
N ASP A 245 -0.31 -3.48 19.22
CA ASP A 245 0.94 -4.14 19.56
C ASP A 245 1.62 -4.66 18.29
N LEU A 246 2.43 -3.81 17.67
CA LEU A 246 3.17 -4.16 16.48
C LEU A 246 4.18 -5.28 16.71
N HIS A 247 4.77 -5.36 17.91
CA HIS A 247 5.74 -6.41 18.21
C HIS A 247 5.09 -7.79 18.23
N ALA A 248 3.99 -7.94 18.95
CA ALA A 248 3.23 -9.19 18.99
C ALA A 248 2.73 -9.57 17.58
N TYR A 249 2.21 -8.60 16.83
CA TYR A 249 1.72 -8.84 15.48
C TYR A 249 2.81 -9.34 14.51
N LEU A 250 3.99 -8.71 14.53
CA LEU A 250 5.13 -9.17 13.71
C LEU A 250 5.71 -10.49 14.20
N SER A 251 5.67 -10.78 15.50
CA SER A 251 6.07 -12.09 16.04
C SER A 251 5.15 -13.19 15.51
N GLU A 252 3.85 -12.95 15.46
CA GLU A 252 2.88 -13.87 14.85
C GLU A 252 3.13 -14.06 13.35
N THR A 253 3.54 -13.00 12.65
CA THR A 253 3.95 -13.10 11.24
C THR A 253 5.13 -14.06 11.05
N GLN A 254 6.15 -13.97 11.90
CA GLN A 254 7.29 -14.89 11.84
C GLN A 254 6.89 -16.32 12.22
N HIS A 255 5.94 -16.48 13.15
CA HIS A 255 5.40 -17.78 13.53
C HIS A 255 4.68 -18.43 12.33
N LEU A 256 3.77 -17.72 11.67
CA LEU A 256 3.08 -18.20 10.46
C LEU A 256 4.08 -18.59 9.36
N ARG A 257 5.10 -17.77 9.10
CA ARG A 257 6.17 -18.11 8.16
C ARG A 257 6.87 -19.42 8.51
N ALA A 258 7.22 -19.59 9.78
CA ALA A 258 7.89 -20.80 10.25
C ALA A 258 7.02 -22.05 10.05
N LEU A 259 5.72 -21.96 10.30
CA LEU A 259 4.76 -23.06 10.08
C LEU A 259 4.63 -23.41 8.60
N LEU A 260 4.56 -22.41 7.71
CA LEU A 260 4.50 -22.65 6.26
C LEU A 260 5.80 -23.29 5.73
N ASN A 261 6.97 -22.86 6.21
CA ASN A 261 8.26 -23.44 5.83
C ASN A 261 8.46 -24.88 6.33
N GLN A 262 7.62 -25.41 7.21
CA GLN A 262 7.61 -26.82 7.60
C GLN A 262 6.84 -27.70 6.61
N ILE A 263 6.14 -27.11 5.64
CA ILE A 263 5.39 -27.87 4.62
C ILE A 263 6.36 -28.18 3.46
N PRO A 264 6.59 -29.48 3.13
CA PRO A 264 7.44 -29.84 2.00
C PRO A 264 6.98 -29.18 0.70
N GLY A 265 7.90 -28.54 0.00
CA GLY A 265 7.60 -27.84 -1.26
C GLY A 265 6.97 -26.47 -1.13
N VAL A 266 6.92 -25.89 0.08
CA VAL A 266 6.48 -24.51 0.33
C VAL A 266 7.66 -23.70 0.85
N THR A 267 7.88 -22.51 0.29
CA THR A 267 8.89 -21.54 0.72
C THR A 267 8.23 -20.22 1.06
N ALA A 268 8.18 -19.85 2.33
CA ALA A 268 7.72 -18.56 2.81
C ALA A 268 8.92 -17.62 3.01
N TYR A 269 8.98 -16.57 2.19
CA TYR A 269 10.10 -15.63 2.15
C TYR A 269 10.17 -14.74 3.41
N GLU A 270 11.32 -14.14 3.64
CA GLU A 270 11.52 -13.19 4.75
C GLU A 270 10.69 -11.91 4.54
N THR A 271 10.36 -11.25 5.64
CA THR A 271 9.58 -10.01 5.64
C THR A 271 9.88 -9.15 6.84
N GLN A 272 9.74 -7.84 6.70
CA GLN A 272 9.75 -6.85 7.78
C GLN A 272 8.34 -6.29 8.09
N THR A 273 7.28 -6.90 7.52
CA THR A 273 5.88 -6.44 7.68
C THR A 273 4.97 -7.58 8.14
N ASN A 274 3.66 -7.31 8.14
CA ASN A 274 2.61 -8.28 8.44
C ASN A 274 2.22 -9.17 7.25
N PHE A 275 2.89 -9.09 6.12
CA PHE A 275 2.64 -9.89 4.92
C PHE A 275 3.94 -10.34 4.26
N PHE A 276 3.87 -11.41 3.49
CA PHE A 276 5.02 -11.98 2.81
C PHE A 276 4.62 -12.81 1.60
N LEU A 277 5.60 -13.00 0.71
CA LEU A 277 5.48 -13.93 -0.41
C LEU A 277 5.71 -15.37 0.04
N VAL A 278 5.01 -16.27 -0.66
CA VAL A 278 5.18 -17.72 -0.56
C VAL A 278 5.28 -18.29 -1.96
N GLU A 279 6.19 -19.25 -2.16
CA GLU A 279 6.32 -20.01 -3.40
C GLU A 279 6.04 -21.50 -3.14
N MET A 280 5.34 -22.14 -4.06
CA MET A 280 5.17 -23.60 -4.09
C MET A 280 6.07 -24.23 -5.13
N ALA A 281 6.64 -25.39 -4.83
CA ALA A 281 7.44 -26.17 -5.79
C ALA A 281 6.60 -26.72 -6.96
N ALA A 282 5.32 -27.01 -6.70
CA ALA A 282 4.34 -27.51 -7.66
C ALA A 282 3.01 -26.74 -7.49
N HIS A 283 2.09 -26.94 -8.41
CA HIS A 283 0.77 -26.30 -8.46
C HIS A 283 0.83 -24.77 -8.73
N THR A 284 -0.31 -24.17 -9.00
CA THR A 284 -0.41 -22.73 -9.21
C THR A 284 -1.06 -22.04 -8.02
N ALA A 285 -0.72 -20.78 -7.80
CA ALA A 285 -1.35 -19.94 -6.78
C ALA A 285 -2.85 -19.72 -7.07
N ALA A 286 -3.24 -19.71 -8.34
CA ALA A 286 -4.63 -19.59 -8.75
C ALA A 286 -5.46 -20.81 -8.32
N ASP A 287 -4.95 -22.04 -8.56
CA ASP A 287 -5.63 -23.27 -8.15
C ASP A 287 -5.72 -23.38 -6.62
N LEU A 288 -4.62 -23.07 -5.91
CA LEU A 288 -4.62 -23.04 -4.46
C LEU A 288 -5.64 -22.02 -3.92
N LYS A 289 -5.69 -20.80 -4.49
CA LYS A 289 -6.63 -19.76 -4.09
C LYS A 289 -8.07 -20.23 -4.26
N ASP A 290 -8.42 -20.81 -5.42
CA ASP A 290 -9.78 -21.31 -5.68
C ASP A 290 -10.16 -22.43 -4.70
N TYR A 291 -9.26 -23.37 -4.45
CA TYR A 291 -9.45 -24.44 -3.47
C TYR A 291 -9.69 -23.90 -2.06
N LEU A 292 -8.81 -23.02 -1.56
CA LEU A 292 -8.91 -22.43 -0.23
C LEU A 292 -10.21 -21.62 -0.06
N ALA A 293 -10.56 -20.82 -1.06
CA ALA A 293 -11.76 -19.99 -1.02
C ALA A 293 -13.04 -20.82 -1.00
N ARG A 294 -13.15 -21.83 -1.87
CA ARG A 294 -14.37 -22.64 -2.01
C ARG A 294 -14.56 -23.66 -0.90
N LYS A 295 -13.47 -24.30 -0.47
CA LYS A 295 -13.54 -25.38 0.51
C LYS A 295 -13.38 -24.92 1.96
N HIS A 296 -12.46 -23.98 2.19
CA HIS A 296 -12.10 -23.56 3.53
C HIS A 296 -12.58 -22.14 3.88
N HIS A 297 -13.18 -21.41 2.93
CA HIS A 297 -13.58 -20.01 3.10
C HIS A 297 -12.40 -19.07 3.48
N ILE A 298 -11.22 -19.40 2.98
CA ILE A 298 -9.97 -18.66 3.18
C ILE A 298 -9.56 -18.03 1.84
N LEU A 299 -9.30 -16.72 1.85
CA LEU A 299 -8.85 -16.01 0.66
C LEU A 299 -7.38 -15.62 0.78
N ILE A 300 -6.56 -16.02 -0.20
CA ILE A 300 -5.17 -15.61 -0.37
C ILE A 300 -5.01 -14.72 -1.60
N ARG A 301 -3.86 -14.05 -1.73
CA ARG A 301 -3.54 -13.24 -2.92
C ARG A 301 -2.69 -14.05 -3.90
N ASP A 302 -3.24 -14.42 -5.04
CA ASP A 302 -2.46 -14.91 -6.18
C ASP A 302 -1.50 -13.80 -6.66
N ALA A 303 -0.20 -14.00 -6.48
CA ALA A 303 0.83 -13.03 -6.82
C ALA A 303 1.44 -13.23 -8.22
N SER A 304 0.91 -14.13 -9.03
CA SER A 304 1.45 -14.46 -10.36
C SER A 304 1.49 -13.28 -11.33
N ASN A 305 0.63 -12.29 -11.13
CA ASN A 305 0.57 -11.09 -11.96
C ASN A 305 1.60 -10.00 -11.60
N PHE A 306 2.34 -10.16 -10.50
CA PHE A 306 3.45 -9.25 -10.21
C PHE A 306 4.62 -9.55 -11.14
N ARG A 307 5.16 -8.52 -11.76
CA ARG A 307 6.32 -8.68 -12.65
C ARG A 307 7.50 -9.31 -11.91
N GLY A 308 8.08 -10.34 -12.50
CA GLY A 308 9.21 -11.07 -11.91
C GLY A 308 8.80 -12.28 -11.06
N LEU A 309 7.49 -12.51 -10.86
CA LEU A 309 6.99 -13.71 -10.19
C LEU A 309 6.44 -14.74 -11.18
N SER A 310 6.35 -15.97 -10.73
CA SER A 310 5.81 -17.10 -11.48
C SER A 310 4.38 -17.44 -11.02
N PRO A 311 3.63 -18.29 -11.76
CA PRO A 311 2.31 -18.77 -11.35
C PRO A 311 2.26 -19.50 -10.00
N ARG A 312 3.42 -19.84 -9.42
CA ARG A 312 3.55 -20.56 -8.14
C ARG A 312 3.60 -19.64 -6.93
N HIS A 313 3.65 -18.33 -7.14
CA HIS A 313 3.77 -17.36 -6.06
C HIS A 313 2.42 -16.84 -5.59
N PHE A 314 2.23 -16.81 -4.28
CA PHE A 314 1.11 -16.15 -3.64
C PHE A 314 1.60 -15.28 -2.47
N ARG A 315 0.76 -14.35 -2.04
CA ARG A 315 1.03 -13.52 -0.87
C ARG A 315 -0.04 -13.75 0.18
N VAL A 316 0.37 -13.79 1.43
CA VAL A 316 -0.51 -13.82 2.60
C VAL A 316 -0.18 -12.69 3.55
N SER A 317 -1.20 -12.16 4.23
CA SER A 317 -1.06 -11.26 5.38
C SER A 317 -1.48 -11.99 6.64
N THR A 318 -0.74 -11.77 7.73
CA THR A 318 -1.00 -12.40 9.03
C THR A 318 -2.38 -12.05 9.56
N GLN A 319 -3.10 -13.07 10.01
CA GLN A 319 -4.39 -12.97 10.66
C GLN A 319 -4.24 -13.32 12.16
N THR A 320 -5.34 -13.72 12.83
CA THR A 320 -5.26 -14.24 14.19
C THR A 320 -4.51 -15.57 14.24
N PRO A 321 -3.93 -15.98 15.38
CA PRO A 321 -3.24 -17.26 15.49
C PRO A 321 -4.07 -18.45 15.04
N ASP A 322 -5.36 -18.50 15.41
CA ASP A 322 -6.25 -19.59 15.03
C ASP A 322 -6.48 -19.63 13.50
N GLU A 323 -6.70 -18.47 12.87
CA GLU A 323 -6.85 -18.38 11.42
C GLU A 323 -5.57 -18.77 10.69
N ASN A 324 -4.40 -18.39 11.23
CA ASN A 324 -3.09 -18.77 10.68
C ASN A 324 -2.89 -20.29 10.69
N ILE A 325 -3.28 -20.97 11.77
CA ILE A 325 -3.25 -22.44 11.86
C ILE A 325 -4.17 -23.07 10.80
N LEU A 326 -5.40 -22.56 10.66
CA LEU A 326 -6.35 -23.06 9.66
C LEU A 326 -5.80 -22.90 8.22
N LEU A 327 -5.13 -21.80 7.90
CA LEU A 327 -4.48 -21.63 6.60
C LEU A 327 -3.40 -22.70 6.37
N VAL A 328 -2.53 -22.93 7.35
CA VAL A 328 -1.44 -23.92 7.27
C VAL A 328 -1.98 -25.33 7.06
N GLU A 329 -3.03 -25.72 7.81
CA GLU A 329 -3.68 -27.01 7.67
C GLU A 329 -4.33 -27.19 6.29
N ALA A 330 -5.04 -26.16 5.81
CA ALA A 330 -5.68 -26.19 4.50
C ALA A 330 -4.67 -26.29 3.33
N ILE A 331 -3.50 -25.63 3.44
CA ILE A 331 -2.42 -25.76 2.44
C ILE A 331 -1.82 -27.17 2.49
N ARG A 332 -1.59 -27.75 3.67
CA ARG A 332 -1.12 -29.13 3.80
C ARG A 332 -2.09 -30.10 3.15
N GLU A 333 -3.38 -29.95 3.42
CA GLU A 333 -4.41 -30.82 2.83
C GLU A 333 -4.41 -30.73 1.29
N TYR A 334 -4.28 -29.51 0.74
CA TYR A 334 -4.21 -29.30 -0.70
C TYR A 334 -3.03 -30.00 -1.35
N LEU A 335 -1.86 -29.94 -0.72
CA LEU A 335 -0.62 -30.52 -1.27
C LEU A 335 -0.52 -32.05 -1.10
N HIS A 336 -1.41 -32.67 -0.31
CA HIS A 336 -1.49 -34.12 -0.14
C HIS A 336 -2.55 -34.78 -1.04
N GLN A 337 -3.26 -34.04 -1.89
CA GLN A 337 -4.21 -34.56 -2.88
C GLN A 337 -3.50 -35.01 -4.14
#